data_33d156de1b26b151200b164593a38d33
#
_entry.id   33d156de1b26b151200b164593a38d33
#
_cell.length_a   1.000
_cell.length_b   1.000
_cell.length_c   1.000
_cell.angle_alpha   90.00
_cell.angle_beta   90.00
_cell.angle_gamma   90.00
#
_symmetry.space_group_name_H-M   'P 1'
#
loop_
_entity.id
_entity.type
_entity.pdbx_description
1 polymer ?
#
loop_
_entity_poly.entity_id
_entity_poly.type
_entity_poly.pdbx_seq_one_letter_code
_entity_poly.pdbx_strand_id
1 'polypeptide(L)'
;MRKYFLLLTAFSGFSSADILVDISQQRLFLLDNKGDLVISYPISSSSYGEGQIENSYKTPLGSHIIKEKIGTDAPKNIIFKERINTGKFAEIHHDDYDSEDDHVTSRILWLEGTEEGFNKGGNVDSFYRYIYIHG
;
A
#
# COMPACT_ATOMS: atom_id res chain seq x y z
N MET A 1 17.25 -12.78 5.01
CA MET A 1 15.87 -13.16 5.33
C MET A 1 14.94 -12.35 4.46
N ARG A 2 14.14 -12.98 3.63
CA ARG A 2 13.16 -12.30 2.80
C ARG A 2 12.00 -11.83 3.68
N LYS A 3 11.66 -10.55 3.60
CA LYS A 3 10.60 -9.94 4.39
C LYS A 3 9.41 -9.69 3.50
N TYR A 4 8.34 -10.44 3.72
CA TYR A 4 7.14 -10.43 2.91
C TYR A 4 6.00 -9.72 3.61
N PHE A 5 5.26 -8.97 2.82
CA PHE A 5 3.99 -8.37 3.17
C PHE A 5 2.91 -9.07 2.33
N LEU A 6 2.02 -9.82 2.96
CA LEU A 6 0.92 -10.50 2.27
C LEU A 6 -0.36 -9.70 2.46
N LEU A 7 -0.98 -9.34 1.36
CA LEU A 7 -2.28 -8.68 1.35
C LEU A 7 -3.32 -9.65 0.78
N LEU A 8 -4.27 -10.04 1.61
CA LEU A 8 -5.42 -10.84 1.20
C LEU A 8 -6.61 -9.92 0.96
N THR A 9 -7.12 -9.89 -0.26
CA THR A 9 -8.40 -9.23 -0.56
C THR A 9 -9.51 -10.27 -0.55
N ALA A 10 -10.22 -10.40 0.57
CA ALA A 10 -11.43 -11.20 0.61
C ALA A 10 -12.61 -10.39 0.07
N PHE A 11 -13.00 -10.64 -1.18
CA PHE A 11 -14.32 -10.26 -1.70
C PHE A 11 -15.19 -11.49 -1.78
N SER A 12 -16.37 -11.45 -1.15
CA SER A 12 -17.39 -12.49 -1.23
C SER A 12 -17.82 -12.70 -2.69
N GLY A 13 -17.50 -13.86 -3.27
CA GLY A 13 -18.18 -14.43 -4.42
C GLY A 13 -17.40 -14.65 -5.69
N PHE A 14 -16.31 -13.95 -6.03
CA PHE A 14 -15.57 -14.14 -7.29
C PHE A 14 -14.08 -13.79 -7.12
N SER A 15 -13.21 -14.76 -7.50
CA SER A 15 -11.74 -14.72 -7.59
C SER A 15 -11.04 -13.84 -6.56
N SER A 16 -10.51 -14.44 -5.49
CA SER A 16 -9.54 -13.78 -4.62
C SER A 16 -8.23 -13.59 -5.37
N ALA A 17 -7.79 -12.35 -5.50
CA ALA A 17 -6.44 -12.03 -5.90
C ALA A 17 -5.63 -11.68 -4.64
N ASP A 18 -4.43 -12.20 -4.55
CA ASP A 18 -3.51 -11.89 -3.46
C ASP A 18 -2.46 -10.88 -3.93
N ILE A 19 -2.09 -9.98 -3.05
CA ILE A 19 -0.98 -9.07 -3.26
C ILE A 19 0.16 -9.46 -2.33
N LEU A 20 1.32 -9.73 -2.90
CA LEU A 20 2.56 -9.95 -2.17
C LEU A 20 3.46 -8.74 -2.37
N VAL A 21 3.85 -8.07 -1.28
CA VAL A 21 4.84 -7.00 -1.31
C VAL A 21 6.15 -7.53 -0.75
N ASP A 22 7.17 -7.57 -1.59
CA ASP A 22 8.53 -7.93 -1.21
C ASP A 22 9.37 -6.66 -1.05
N ILE A 23 9.57 -6.23 0.19
CA ILE A 23 10.33 -5.03 0.52
C ILE A 23 11.80 -5.18 0.12
N SER A 24 12.36 -6.39 0.20
CA SER A 24 13.74 -6.62 -0.18
C SER A 24 14.01 -6.41 -1.67
N GLN A 25 13.00 -6.69 -2.51
CA GLN A 25 13.05 -6.50 -3.95
C GLN A 25 12.42 -5.17 -4.40
N GLN A 26 11.75 -4.45 -3.50
CA GLN A 26 10.96 -3.25 -3.80
C GLN A 26 9.97 -3.51 -4.94
N ARG A 27 9.23 -4.62 -4.81
CA ARG A 27 8.23 -5.05 -5.80
C ARG A 27 6.93 -5.51 -5.14
N LEU A 28 5.85 -5.21 -5.83
CA LEU A 28 4.51 -5.72 -5.56
C LEU A 28 4.15 -6.74 -6.64
N PHE A 29 3.69 -7.91 -6.22
CA PHE A 29 3.24 -8.99 -7.09
C PHE A 29 1.74 -9.19 -6.91
N LEU A 30 0.99 -9.14 -8.01
CA LEU A 30 -0.41 -9.54 -8.04
C LEU A 30 -0.49 -11.00 -8.44
N LEU A 31 -1.07 -11.82 -7.59
CA LEU A 31 -1.24 -13.26 -7.78
C LEU A 31 -2.72 -13.59 -8.00
N ASP A 32 -2.99 -14.59 -8.82
CA ASP A 32 -4.35 -15.10 -9.00
C ASP A 32 -4.76 -16.05 -7.85
N ASN A 33 -5.97 -16.59 -7.92
CA ASN A 33 -6.51 -17.50 -6.91
C ASN A 33 -5.79 -18.87 -6.84
N LYS A 34 -4.86 -19.14 -7.77
CA LYS A 34 -4.01 -20.35 -7.78
C LYS A 34 -2.61 -20.03 -7.25
N GLY A 35 -2.32 -18.75 -6.95
CA GLY A 35 -1.00 -18.29 -6.56
C GLY A 35 -0.06 -18.02 -7.73
N ASP A 36 -0.55 -17.99 -8.96
CA ASP A 36 0.23 -17.69 -10.15
C ASP A 36 0.36 -16.18 -10.34
N LEU A 37 1.53 -15.75 -10.81
CA LEU A 37 1.81 -14.33 -11.04
C LEU A 37 0.98 -13.81 -12.21
N VAL A 38 0.19 -12.75 -11.95
CA VAL A 38 -0.54 -12.00 -12.98
C VAL A 38 0.30 -10.85 -13.51
N ILE A 39 0.82 -10.00 -12.61
CA ILE A 39 1.64 -8.84 -12.95
C ILE A 39 2.46 -8.40 -11.73
N SER A 40 3.56 -7.71 -11.96
CA SER A 40 4.33 -7.09 -10.89
C SER A 40 4.62 -5.63 -11.17
N TYR A 41 4.74 -4.85 -10.11
CA TYR A 41 5.04 -3.42 -10.16
C TYR A 41 6.24 -3.09 -9.28
N PRO A 42 7.09 -2.14 -9.68
CA PRO A 42 8.05 -1.54 -8.76
C PRO A 42 7.29 -0.72 -7.72
N ILE A 43 7.79 -0.71 -6.49
CA ILE A 43 7.27 0.09 -5.40
C ILE A 43 8.38 0.80 -4.65
N SER A 44 8.01 1.79 -3.86
CA SER A 44 8.87 2.37 -2.83
C SER A 44 8.22 2.16 -1.46
N SER A 45 8.91 1.46 -0.59
CA SER A 45 8.57 1.41 0.84
C SER A 45 9.23 2.58 1.57
N SER A 46 8.92 2.75 2.85
CA SER A 46 9.46 3.85 3.64
C SER A 46 11.00 3.87 3.65
N SER A 47 11.58 5.06 3.47
CA SER A 47 13.02 5.30 3.63
C SER A 47 13.52 5.07 5.07
N TYR A 48 12.59 5.09 6.06
CA TYR A 48 12.89 4.74 7.45
C TYR A 48 12.95 3.22 7.69
N GLY A 49 12.74 2.41 6.66
CA GLY A 49 12.74 0.97 6.76
C GLY A 49 11.40 0.39 7.18
N GLU A 50 11.45 -0.82 7.70
CA GLU A 50 10.28 -1.57 8.14
C GLU A 50 10.07 -1.49 9.66
N GLY A 51 8.85 -1.53 10.09
CA GLY A 51 8.50 -1.53 11.52
C GLY A 51 7.02 -1.24 11.77
N GLN A 52 6.57 -1.64 12.96
CA GLN A 52 5.16 -1.69 13.32
C GLN A 52 4.68 -0.50 14.15
N ILE A 53 5.59 0.22 14.80
CA ILE A 53 5.25 1.22 15.81
C ILE A 53 4.68 2.49 15.15
N GLU A 54 3.60 3.03 15.72
CA GLU A 54 3.03 4.31 15.30
C GLU A 54 4.05 5.45 15.44
N ASN A 55 3.92 6.45 14.58
CA ASN A 55 4.84 7.60 14.49
C ASN A 55 6.29 7.25 14.13
N SER A 56 6.58 6.00 13.79
CA SER A 56 7.90 5.58 13.28
C SER A 56 8.14 5.92 11.82
N TYR A 57 7.08 6.20 11.07
CA TYR A 57 7.08 6.38 9.60
C TYR A 57 7.59 5.16 8.83
N LYS A 58 7.65 4.01 9.48
CA LYS A 58 8.13 2.76 8.89
C LYS A 58 7.01 2.00 8.20
N THR A 59 7.38 1.19 7.20
CA THR A 59 6.46 0.28 6.51
C THR A 59 6.18 -0.94 7.38
N PRO A 60 4.92 -1.25 7.71
CA PRO A 60 4.60 -2.42 8.51
C PRO A 60 4.80 -3.71 7.73
N LEU A 61 4.99 -4.79 8.46
CA LEU A 61 5.08 -6.15 7.94
C LEU A 61 3.82 -6.96 8.27
N GLY A 62 3.74 -8.16 7.70
CA GLY A 62 2.71 -9.14 8.02
C GLY A 62 1.47 -9.04 7.14
N SER A 63 0.43 -9.75 7.56
CA SER A 63 -0.81 -9.88 6.79
C SER A 63 -1.72 -8.68 6.96
N HIS A 64 -2.30 -8.23 5.85
CA HIS A 64 -3.24 -7.11 5.80
C HIS A 64 -4.41 -7.44 4.89
N ILE A 65 -5.48 -6.68 5.04
CA ILE A 65 -6.58 -6.60 4.08
C ILE A 65 -6.69 -5.16 3.56
N ILE A 66 -7.24 -5.00 2.36
CA ILE A 66 -7.69 -3.69 1.89
C ILE A 66 -9.02 -3.38 2.58
N LYS A 67 -8.99 -2.46 3.52
CA LYS A 67 -10.18 -2.05 4.27
C LYS A 67 -11.05 -1.08 3.48
N GLU A 68 -10.41 -0.11 2.84
CA GLU A 68 -11.09 0.92 2.06
C GLU A 68 -10.34 1.18 0.76
N LYS A 69 -11.10 1.49 -0.30
CA LYS A 69 -10.60 1.94 -1.59
C LYS A 69 -11.10 3.35 -1.85
N ILE A 70 -10.18 4.29 -2.08
CA ILE A 70 -10.50 5.69 -2.31
C ILE A 70 -10.03 6.11 -3.69
N GLY A 71 -10.86 6.87 -4.39
CA GLY A 71 -10.53 7.43 -5.70
C GLY A 71 -10.86 6.53 -6.88
N THR A 72 -11.81 5.59 -6.76
CA THR A 72 -12.18 4.64 -7.82
C THR A 72 -12.50 5.33 -9.15
N ASP A 73 -13.21 6.46 -9.12
CA ASP A 73 -13.59 7.25 -10.30
C ASP A 73 -12.71 8.49 -10.52
N ALA A 74 -11.67 8.66 -9.69
CA ALA A 74 -10.77 9.80 -9.82
C ALA A 74 -9.83 9.63 -11.02
N PRO A 75 -9.46 10.73 -11.70
CA PRO A 75 -8.45 10.69 -12.75
C PRO A 75 -7.11 10.17 -12.25
N LYS A 76 -6.34 9.54 -13.14
CA LYS A 76 -4.95 9.17 -12.86
C LYS A 76 -4.15 10.41 -12.49
N ASN A 77 -3.20 10.26 -11.56
CA ASN A 77 -2.32 11.31 -11.05
C ASN A 77 -3.01 12.44 -10.27
N ILE A 78 -4.28 12.32 -9.95
CA ILE A 78 -4.93 13.25 -9.04
C ILE A 78 -4.27 13.16 -7.66
N ILE A 79 -4.02 14.30 -7.03
CA ILE A 79 -3.42 14.36 -5.69
C ILE A 79 -4.50 14.27 -4.64
N PHE A 80 -4.30 13.37 -3.68
CA PHE A 80 -5.11 13.29 -2.46
C PHE A 80 -4.34 13.90 -1.27
N LYS A 81 -5.05 14.66 -0.46
CA LYS A 81 -4.57 15.12 0.84
C LYS A 81 -5.57 14.72 1.91
N GLU A 82 -5.11 14.04 2.95
CA GLU A 82 -5.99 13.49 3.99
C GLU A 82 -7.17 12.70 3.41
N ARG A 83 -6.91 11.91 2.36
CA ARG A 83 -7.88 11.09 1.62
C ARG A 83 -8.94 11.87 0.81
N ILE A 84 -8.76 13.17 0.70
CA ILE A 84 -9.65 14.06 -0.08
C ILE A 84 -9.00 14.38 -1.42
N ASN A 85 -9.77 14.25 -2.50
CA ASN A 85 -9.35 14.68 -3.83
C ASN A 85 -9.16 16.19 -3.85
N THR A 86 -7.94 16.65 -4.15
CA THR A 86 -7.59 18.08 -4.15
C THR A 86 -7.97 18.81 -5.43
N GLY A 87 -8.35 18.08 -6.49
CA GLY A 87 -8.54 18.64 -7.83
C GLY A 87 -7.24 19.02 -8.55
N LYS A 88 -6.08 18.75 -7.95
CA LYS A 88 -4.76 19.03 -8.53
C LYS A 88 -4.11 17.74 -9.02
N PHE A 89 -3.30 17.86 -10.07
CA PHE A 89 -2.58 16.74 -10.67
C PHE A 89 -1.11 16.79 -10.31
N ALA A 90 -0.53 15.64 -10.01
CA ALA A 90 0.91 15.49 -9.85
C ALA A 90 1.60 15.48 -11.21
N GLU A 91 2.78 16.09 -11.29
CA GLU A 91 3.66 15.93 -12.44
C GLU A 91 4.28 14.52 -12.43
N ILE A 92 4.37 13.90 -13.61
CA ILE A 92 5.03 12.62 -13.77
C ILE A 92 6.45 12.87 -14.23
N HIS A 93 7.41 12.53 -13.40
CA HIS A 93 8.81 12.51 -13.77
C HIS A 93 9.17 11.15 -14.34
N HIS A 94 9.79 11.13 -15.53
CA HIS A 94 10.25 9.92 -16.22
C HIS A 94 11.77 9.75 -16.16
N ASP A 95 12.43 10.63 -15.43
CA ASP A 95 13.86 10.63 -15.15
C ASP A 95 14.14 10.25 -13.69
N ASP A 96 15.41 10.15 -13.34
CA ASP A 96 15.85 9.83 -11.97
C ASP A 96 15.67 11.01 -10.99
N TYR A 97 14.79 11.96 -11.32
CA TYR A 97 14.49 13.09 -10.45
C TYR A 97 13.53 12.66 -9.34
N ASP A 98 14.00 12.81 -8.12
CA ASP A 98 13.18 12.61 -6.92
C ASP A 98 12.50 13.95 -6.58
N SER A 99 11.16 13.99 -6.61
CA SER A 99 10.42 15.21 -6.28
C SER A 99 10.54 15.50 -4.78
N GLU A 100 10.61 16.78 -4.42
CA GLU A 100 10.63 17.21 -3.03
C GLU A 100 9.32 16.88 -2.28
N ASP A 101 8.23 16.71 -3.04
CA ASP A 101 6.91 16.42 -2.51
C ASP A 101 6.55 14.93 -2.71
N ASP A 102 6.32 14.24 -1.60
CA ASP A 102 5.78 12.88 -1.60
C ASP A 102 4.25 12.93 -1.63
N HIS A 103 3.70 12.90 -2.84
CA HIS A 103 2.26 12.97 -3.06
C HIS A 103 1.60 11.60 -3.01
N VAL A 104 0.44 11.54 -2.38
CA VAL A 104 -0.49 10.41 -2.52
C VAL A 104 -1.35 10.66 -3.75
N THR A 105 -1.21 9.82 -4.77
CA THR A 105 -1.87 10.05 -6.07
C THR A 105 -2.72 8.88 -6.54
N SER A 106 -3.54 9.15 -7.53
CA SER A 106 -4.32 8.21 -8.35
C SER A 106 -5.36 7.41 -7.58
N ARG A 107 -4.93 6.58 -6.65
CA ARG A 107 -5.78 5.69 -5.83
C ARG A 107 -5.16 5.50 -4.47
N ILE A 108 -6.01 5.26 -3.48
CA ILE A 108 -5.59 4.83 -2.15
C ILE A 108 -6.23 3.48 -1.85
N LEU A 109 -5.40 2.50 -1.56
CA LEU A 109 -5.81 1.25 -0.95
C LEU A 109 -5.41 1.33 0.51
N TRP A 110 -6.38 1.58 1.40
CA TRP A 110 -6.13 1.74 2.82
C TRP A 110 -6.14 0.39 3.51
N LEU A 111 -5.06 0.07 4.20
CA LEU A 111 -4.79 -1.25 4.74
C LEU A 111 -5.17 -1.37 6.21
N GLU A 112 -5.72 -2.53 6.57
CA GLU A 112 -5.92 -2.96 7.95
C GLU A 112 -5.08 -4.21 8.21
N GLY A 113 -4.30 -4.20 9.28
CA GLY A 113 -3.58 -5.40 9.73
C GLY A 113 -4.54 -6.49 10.21
N THR A 114 -4.14 -7.74 10.09
CA THR A 114 -4.95 -8.89 10.52
C THR A 114 -4.35 -9.63 11.72
N GLU A 115 -3.14 -9.25 12.13
CA GLU A 115 -2.39 -9.93 13.20
C GLU A 115 -2.40 -9.09 14.49
N GLU A 116 -3.25 -9.50 15.44
CA GLU A 116 -3.39 -8.82 16.73
C GLU A 116 -2.05 -8.69 17.46
N GLY A 117 -1.74 -7.48 17.94
CA GLY A 117 -0.49 -7.18 18.65
C GLY A 117 0.75 -7.06 17.77
N PHE A 118 0.63 -7.32 16.47
CA PHE A 118 1.73 -7.17 15.51
C PHE A 118 1.49 -6.02 14.52
N ASN A 119 0.35 -6.02 13.83
CA ASN A 119 -0.04 -4.94 12.91
C ASN A 119 -1.50 -4.50 13.10
N LYS A 120 -2.14 -4.97 14.15
CA LYS A 120 -3.50 -4.63 14.52
C LYS A 120 -3.63 -4.34 16.01
N GLY A 121 -4.32 -3.25 16.34
CA GLY A 121 -4.56 -2.80 17.70
C GLY A 121 -3.40 -1.99 18.31
N GLY A 122 -3.70 -1.25 19.37
CA GLY A 122 -2.72 -0.47 20.13
C GLY A 122 -1.88 0.47 19.27
N ASN A 123 -0.61 0.54 19.57
CA ASN A 123 0.36 1.40 18.90
C ASN A 123 1.03 0.77 17.67
N VAL A 124 0.52 -0.37 17.19
CA VAL A 124 1.02 -1.08 15.99
C VAL A 124 -0.02 -1.17 14.88
N ASP A 125 -1.17 -0.56 15.06
CA ASP A 125 -2.33 -0.70 14.17
C ASP A 125 -2.10 -0.01 12.82
N SER A 126 -1.97 -0.82 11.76
CA SER A 126 -1.73 -0.31 10.40
C SER A 126 -2.85 0.60 9.90
N PHE A 127 -4.11 0.34 10.23
CA PHE A 127 -5.22 1.17 9.78
C PHE A 127 -5.17 2.56 10.40
N TYR A 128 -4.98 2.64 11.70
CA TYR A 128 -4.87 3.92 12.40
C TYR A 128 -3.53 4.63 12.20
N ARG A 129 -2.53 3.92 11.68
CA ARG A 129 -1.27 4.49 11.19
C ARG A 129 -1.36 5.03 9.77
N TYR A 130 -2.54 4.96 9.12
CA TYR A 130 -2.78 5.42 7.75
C TYR A 130 -1.86 4.75 6.72
N ILE A 131 -1.72 3.44 6.81
CA ILE A 131 -0.91 2.68 5.87
C ILE A 131 -1.69 2.45 4.58
N TYR A 132 -1.10 2.89 3.46
CA TYR A 132 -1.70 2.84 2.14
C TYR A 132 -0.81 2.15 1.11
N ILE A 133 -1.45 1.57 0.07
CA ILE A 133 -0.84 1.42 -1.24
C ILE A 133 -1.45 2.53 -2.11
N HIS A 134 -0.60 3.32 -2.73
CA HIS A 134 -1.03 4.47 -3.56
C HIS A 134 -0.10 4.68 -4.75
N GLY A 135 -0.50 5.56 -5.67
CA GLY A 135 0.33 5.97 -6.79
C GLY A 135 1.33 7.05 -6.43
#